data_b5ef3e8dd106ac8a02254b078ec3ce8b
#
_entry.id   b5ef3e8dd106ac8a02254b078ec3ce8b
#
_cell.length_a   1.000
_cell.length_b   1.000
_cell.length_c   1.000
_cell.angle_alpha   90.00
_cell.angle_beta   90.00
_cell.angle_gamma   90.00
#
_symmetry.space_group_name_H-M   'P 1'
#
loop_
_entity.id
_entity.type
_entity.pdbx_description
1 polymer ?
#
loop_
_entity_poly.entity_id
_entity_poly.type
_entity_poly.pdbx_seq_one_letter_code
_entity_poly.pdbx_strand_id
1 'polypeptide(L)'
;MYKRLRQTIEASIGQLRQKGSFAQNFAITFSGTAAVAVLGFAVSPIMTRLYGPQSYGLFAVFNAIVSNVSLFSTLGYAPAFLLPRRRSRFLALVQLTVLLSVAALGLMGLAFGLFQEPLLRWLKAEALGGWFYVVPFAVFIFNLNVVMSAWYLRTKDFKKRAGIDVATAVAGRSLTLGVGWLGNGPVGGLLLGDLFAKLTMFGSMLFSGIHRQLGEIRRPFSWVRIKAVAWQYREYPFYVMPTAYLSNLAGQLPIFFLTTGFGTGAVGLYAFSTSLLELPLNLIGNAVAPVFLQKATETYQQEPERLRQICLDLYNRLFYLGLLPFGVITVFGDWIFRFIFGAEWEQAGVFTGYLGYYYVFRLASYATSPVYAVLRRQQLALVGTALLVLVRVASLLLGIRTHNLNLGMLLFGLSSLLVTFLVDMNILYLLKLPVLKLAARSIVLVGATLALLWGLRRLVEHFLVV
;
A
#
# COMPACT_ATOMS: atom_id res chain seq x y z
N MET A 1 -13.84 26.83 -25.99
CA MET A 1 -13.60 25.86 -24.92
C MET A 1 -14.12 24.45 -25.29
N TYR A 2 -15.34 24.25 -25.70
CA TYR A 2 -15.96 22.98 -26.06
C TYR A 2 -15.26 22.22 -27.20
N LYS A 3 -14.88 22.89 -28.31
CA LYS A 3 -14.12 22.26 -29.43
C LYS A 3 -12.74 21.73 -29.03
N ARG A 4 -12.01 22.46 -28.17
CA ARG A 4 -10.70 21.99 -27.66
C ARG A 4 -10.84 20.78 -26.74
N LEU A 5 -11.87 20.78 -25.86
CA LEU A 5 -12.17 19.63 -25.00
C LEU A 5 -12.52 18.39 -25.83
N ARG A 6 -13.35 18.53 -26.84
CA ARG A 6 -13.73 17.43 -27.76
C ARG A 6 -12.54 16.91 -28.54
N GLN A 7 -11.69 17.77 -29.10
CA GLN A 7 -10.46 17.35 -29.79
C GLN A 7 -9.47 16.63 -28.83
N THR A 8 -9.35 17.10 -27.59
CA THR A 8 -8.50 16.44 -26.59
C THR A 8 -9.06 15.05 -26.21
N ILE A 9 -10.38 14.94 -26.08
CA ILE A 9 -11.05 13.67 -25.80
C ILE A 9 -10.91 12.71 -26.98
N GLU A 10 -11.13 13.17 -28.21
CA GLU A 10 -10.98 12.36 -29.44
C GLU A 10 -9.52 11.89 -29.64
N ALA A 11 -8.54 12.76 -29.38
CA ALA A 11 -7.11 12.40 -29.42
C ALA A 11 -6.76 11.36 -28.34
N SER A 12 -7.30 11.52 -27.11
CA SER A 12 -7.10 10.57 -26.01
C SER A 12 -7.75 9.21 -26.31
N ILE A 13 -8.96 9.20 -26.89
CA ILE A 13 -9.63 7.98 -27.35
C ILE A 13 -8.85 7.31 -28.49
N GLY A 14 -8.29 8.09 -29.41
CA GLY A 14 -7.42 7.61 -30.50
C GLY A 14 -6.17 6.90 -29.93
N GLN A 15 -5.53 7.48 -28.92
CA GLN A 15 -4.38 6.87 -28.24
C GLN A 15 -4.75 5.59 -27.46
N LEU A 16 -5.95 5.53 -26.85
CA LEU A 16 -6.46 4.33 -26.19
C LEU A 16 -6.72 3.18 -27.17
N ARG A 17 -7.04 3.48 -28.43
CA ARG A 17 -7.27 2.46 -29.49
C ARG A 17 -5.97 1.95 -30.11
N GLN A 18 -4.86 2.64 -29.99
CA GLN A 18 -3.57 2.17 -30.50
C GLN A 18 -3.02 1.04 -29.64
N LYS A 19 -2.94 -0.18 -30.20
CA LYS A 19 -2.39 -1.38 -29.54
C LYS A 19 -0.98 -1.11 -29.02
N GLY A 20 -0.79 -1.30 -27.71
CA GLY A 20 0.51 -1.15 -27.05
C GLY A 20 0.88 0.29 -26.68
N SER A 21 -0.03 1.27 -26.87
CA SER A 21 0.18 2.64 -26.39
C SER A 21 0.25 2.69 -24.86
N PHE A 22 0.98 3.69 -24.34
CA PHE A 22 1.04 3.94 -22.89
C PHE A 22 -0.36 4.12 -22.30
N ALA A 23 -1.22 4.88 -22.96
CA ALA A 23 -2.60 5.15 -22.51
C ALA A 23 -3.44 3.85 -22.43
N GLN A 24 -3.31 2.96 -23.43
CA GLN A 24 -4.00 1.66 -23.41
C GLN A 24 -3.51 0.76 -22.27
N ASN A 25 -2.20 0.62 -22.11
CA ASN A 25 -1.60 -0.21 -21.07
C ASN A 25 -1.96 0.33 -19.66
N PHE A 26 -1.96 1.65 -19.51
CA PHE A 26 -2.39 2.32 -18.30
C PHE A 26 -3.87 2.03 -17.99
N ALA A 27 -4.77 2.21 -18.96
CA ALA A 27 -6.20 1.94 -18.79
C ALA A 27 -6.47 0.48 -18.41
N ILE A 28 -5.76 -0.47 -19.03
CA ILE A 28 -5.87 -1.91 -18.71
C ILE A 28 -5.42 -2.18 -17.27
N THR A 29 -4.28 -1.65 -16.87
CA THR A 29 -3.75 -1.84 -15.50
C THR A 29 -4.68 -1.20 -14.48
N PHE A 30 -5.12 0.04 -14.73
CA PHE A 30 -6.03 0.76 -13.86
C PHE A 30 -7.38 0.03 -13.71
N SER A 31 -7.98 -0.42 -14.81
CA SER A 31 -9.26 -1.15 -14.76
C SER A 31 -9.13 -2.48 -14.01
N GLY A 32 -8.02 -3.21 -14.18
CA GLY A 32 -7.73 -4.42 -13.42
C GLY A 32 -7.63 -4.15 -11.92
N THR A 33 -6.85 -3.14 -11.53
CA THR A 33 -6.71 -2.72 -10.13
C THR A 33 -8.03 -2.23 -9.54
N ALA A 34 -8.80 -1.45 -10.31
CA ALA A 34 -10.12 -0.98 -9.90
C ALA A 34 -11.10 -2.14 -9.70
N ALA A 35 -11.12 -3.12 -10.59
CA ALA A 35 -11.95 -4.32 -10.46
C ALA A 35 -11.62 -5.11 -9.18
N VAL A 36 -10.34 -5.30 -8.87
CA VAL A 36 -9.89 -5.94 -7.62
C VAL A 36 -10.32 -5.15 -6.39
N ALA A 37 -10.23 -3.81 -6.44
CA ALA A 37 -10.63 -2.93 -5.35
C ALA A 37 -12.16 -2.96 -5.11
N VAL A 38 -12.94 -2.88 -6.19
CA VAL A 38 -14.42 -2.97 -6.13
C VAL A 38 -14.85 -4.33 -5.58
N LEU A 39 -14.25 -5.42 -6.09
CA LEU A 39 -14.51 -6.77 -5.55
C LEU A 39 -14.17 -6.86 -4.06
N GLY A 40 -13.04 -6.24 -3.65
CA GLY A 40 -12.62 -6.17 -2.25
C GLY A 40 -13.65 -5.48 -1.36
N PHE A 41 -14.09 -4.32 -1.79
CA PHE A 41 -15.07 -3.53 -1.07
C PHE A 41 -16.44 -4.25 -1.01
N ALA A 42 -16.91 -4.81 -2.13
CA ALA A 42 -18.19 -5.50 -2.21
C ALA A 42 -18.27 -6.76 -1.31
N VAL A 43 -17.14 -7.49 -1.18
CA VAL A 43 -17.08 -8.71 -0.36
C VAL A 43 -16.80 -8.38 1.12
N SER A 44 -16.25 -7.22 1.43
CA SER A 44 -15.83 -6.87 2.80
C SER A 44 -16.95 -6.91 3.85
N PRO A 45 -18.23 -6.51 3.58
CA PRO A 45 -19.30 -6.63 4.57
C PRO A 45 -19.62 -8.08 4.99
N ILE A 46 -19.46 -9.02 4.07
CA ILE A 46 -19.66 -10.45 4.36
C ILE A 46 -18.47 -10.96 5.16
N MET A 47 -17.26 -10.60 4.75
CA MET A 47 -16.03 -11.01 5.43
C MET A 47 -15.96 -10.50 6.87
N THR A 48 -16.38 -9.25 7.12
CA THR A 48 -16.36 -8.67 8.47
C THR A 48 -17.37 -9.29 9.43
N ARG A 49 -18.46 -9.86 8.90
CA ARG A 49 -19.44 -10.62 9.70
C ARG A 49 -18.98 -12.04 10.01
N LEU A 50 -18.10 -12.61 9.16
CA LEU A 50 -17.52 -13.94 9.38
C LEU A 50 -16.27 -13.88 10.28
N TYR A 51 -15.53 -12.79 10.18
CA TYR A 51 -14.23 -12.62 10.85
C TYR A 51 -14.22 -11.34 11.67
N GLY A 52 -14.16 -11.46 12.99
CA GLY A 52 -14.08 -10.32 13.90
C GLY A 52 -12.73 -9.59 13.86
N PRO A 53 -12.64 -8.45 14.58
CA PRO A 53 -11.43 -7.62 14.63
C PRO A 53 -10.17 -8.38 15.05
N GLN A 54 -10.27 -9.34 15.97
CA GLN A 54 -9.12 -10.15 16.42
C GLN A 54 -8.52 -10.97 15.27
N SER A 55 -9.35 -11.59 14.43
CA SER A 55 -8.90 -12.37 13.27
C SER A 55 -8.20 -11.51 12.24
N TYR A 56 -8.76 -10.33 11.96
CA TYR A 56 -8.12 -9.34 11.08
C TYR A 56 -6.79 -8.82 11.66
N GLY A 57 -6.71 -8.66 12.97
CA GLY A 57 -5.48 -8.27 13.66
C GLY A 57 -4.39 -9.32 13.54
N LEU A 58 -4.70 -10.58 13.81
CA LEU A 58 -3.77 -11.70 13.62
C LEU A 58 -3.31 -11.80 12.16
N PHE A 59 -4.23 -11.63 11.22
CA PHE A 59 -3.93 -11.59 9.78
C PHE A 59 -3.01 -10.41 9.43
N ALA A 60 -3.24 -9.23 10.00
CA ALA A 60 -2.38 -8.07 9.79
C ALA A 60 -0.97 -8.28 10.36
N VAL A 61 -0.84 -8.86 11.55
CA VAL A 61 0.45 -9.23 12.16
C VAL A 61 1.18 -10.25 11.27
N PHE A 62 0.50 -11.29 10.81
CA PHE A 62 1.07 -12.28 9.91
C PHE A 62 1.61 -11.63 8.63
N ASN A 63 0.83 -10.78 7.97
CA ASN A 63 1.26 -10.08 6.76
C ASN A 63 2.38 -9.05 7.03
N ALA A 64 2.40 -8.40 8.19
CA ALA A 64 3.49 -7.53 8.59
C ALA A 64 4.81 -8.32 8.72
N ILE A 65 4.78 -9.50 9.32
CA ILE A 65 5.94 -10.39 9.41
C ILE A 65 6.38 -10.84 8.00
N VAL A 66 5.46 -11.36 7.18
CA VAL A 66 5.74 -11.81 5.80
C VAL A 66 6.38 -10.70 4.97
N SER A 67 5.83 -9.50 5.02
CA SER A 67 6.31 -8.34 4.25
C SER A 67 7.71 -7.90 4.67
N ASN A 68 7.98 -7.82 5.98
CA ASN A 68 9.30 -7.44 6.48
C ASN A 68 10.36 -8.49 6.14
N VAL A 69 10.06 -9.76 6.35
CA VAL A 69 11.00 -10.86 6.11
C VAL A 69 11.27 -11.06 4.62
N SER A 70 10.28 -10.83 3.75
CA SER A 70 10.42 -10.91 2.29
C SER A 70 11.51 -9.97 1.76
N LEU A 71 11.60 -8.74 2.28
CA LEU A 71 12.62 -7.78 1.87
C LEU A 71 14.04 -8.29 2.16
N PHE A 72 14.25 -8.89 3.33
CA PHE A 72 15.54 -9.49 3.68
C PHE A 72 15.84 -10.73 2.84
N SER A 73 14.86 -11.58 2.61
CA SER A 73 15.03 -12.85 1.91
C SER A 73 15.46 -12.69 0.45
N THR A 74 15.17 -11.57 -0.19
CA THR A 74 15.58 -11.26 -1.57
C THR A 74 16.76 -10.30 -1.65
N LEU A 75 17.26 -9.81 -0.51
CA LEU A 75 18.30 -8.76 -0.43
C LEU A 75 18.01 -7.55 -1.34
N GLY A 76 16.73 -7.27 -1.57
CA GLY A 76 16.30 -6.12 -2.36
C GLY A 76 16.62 -6.17 -3.85
N TYR A 77 16.99 -7.32 -4.44
CA TYR A 77 17.32 -7.42 -5.87
C TYR A 77 16.11 -7.28 -6.82
N ALA A 78 14.87 -7.40 -6.33
CA ALA A 78 13.67 -7.38 -7.17
C ALA A 78 13.53 -6.13 -8.07
N PRO A 79 13.76 -4.89 -7.61
CA PRO A 79 13.71 -3.71 -8.48
C PRO A 79 14.77 -3.71 -9.60
N ALA A 80 15.87 -4.45 -9.45
CA ALA A 80 16.92 -4.55 -10.47
C ALA A 80 16.52 -5.37 -11.70
N PHE A 81 15.43 -6.15 -11.66
CA PHE A 81 15.04 -7.04 -12.76
C PHE A 81 14.77 -6.32 -14.09
N LEU A 82 14.42 -5.07 -14.08
CA LEU A 82 14.15 -4.28 -15.29
C LEU A 82 15.41 -3.68 -15.93
N LEU A 83 16.55 -3.66 -15.22
CA LEU A 83 17.78 -3.01 -15.68
C LEU A 83 18.59 -3.82 -16.71
N PRO A 84 18.72 -5.17 -16.60
CA PRO A 84 19.55 -5.93 -17.51
C PRO A 84 19.05 -5.85 -18.96
N ARG A 85 19.86 -5.29 -19.86
CA ARG A 85 19.54 -5.30 -21.30
C ARG A 85 19.66 -6.72 -21.90
N ARG A 86 20.68 -7.50 -21.46
CA ARG A 86 20.92 -8.87 -21.93
C ARG A 86 20.05 -9.86 -21.16
N ARG A 87 19.35 -10.73 -21.91
CA ARG A 87 18.48 -11.78 -21.33
C ARG A 87 19.23 -12.71 -20.38
N SER A 88 20.49 -13.05 -20.68
CA SER A 88 21.33 -13.91 -19.83
C SER A 88 21.60 -13.31 -18.44
N ARG A 89 21.79 -11.99 -18.34
CA ARG A 89 21.96 -11.30 -17.06
C ARG A 89 20.65 -11.22 -16.27
N PHE A 90 19.54 -11.02 -16.97
CA PHE A 90 18.21 -11.07 -16.34
C PHE A 90 17.95 -12.45 -15.72
N LEU A 91 18.20 -13.54 -16.48
CA LEU A 91 18.02 -14.90 -15.99
C LEU A 91 18.95 -15.22 -14.79
N ALA A 92 20.20 -14.74 -14.82
CA ALA A 92 21.12 -14.90 -13.69
C ALA A 92 20.62 -14.16 -12.44
N LEU A 93 20.00 -12.97 -12.60
CA LEU A 93 19.40 -12.23 -11.51
C LEU A 93 18.18 -12.94 -10.93
N VAL A 94 17.33 -13.52 -11.78
CA VAL A 94 16.21 -14.39 -11.39
C VAL A 94 16.72 -15.60 -10.60
N GLN A 95 17.74 -16.31 -11.12
CA GLN A 95 18.35 -17.47 -10.45
C GLN A 95 18.91 -17.08 -9.08
N LEU A 96 19.63 -15.95 -8.98
CA LEU A 96 20.14 -15.42 -7.70
C LEU A 96 19.01 -15.21 -6.71
N THR A 97 17.93 -14.53 -7.11
CA THR A 97 16.83 -14.20 -6.20
C THR A 97 16.05 -15.44 -5.76
N VAL A 98 15.85 -16.39 -6.66
CA VAL A 98 15.24 -17.69 -6.30
C VAL A 98 16.13 -18.46 -5.33
N LEU A 99 17.44 -18.50 -5.57
CA LEU A 99 18.40 -19.16 -4.66
C LEU A 99 18.37 -18.52 -3.25
N LEU A 100 18.40 -17.19 -3.19
CA LEU A 100 18.30 -16.46 -1.92
C LEU A 100 16.97 -16.76 -1.20
N SER A 101 15.87 -16.83 -1.96
CA SER A 101 14.55 -17.15 -1.40
C SER A 101 14.48 -18.59 -0.87
N VAL A 102 15.11 -19.55 -1.53
CA VAL A 102 15.20 -20.94 -1.04
C VAL A 102 16.09 -21.03 0.21
N ALA A 103 17.24 -20.35 0.20
CA ALA A 103 18.12 -20.28 1.37
C ALA A 103 17.40 -19.64 2.57
N ALA A 104 16.68 -18.54 2.32
CA ALA A 104 15.90 -17.87 3.34
C ALA A 104 14.76 -18.76 3.87
N LEU A 105 14.08 -19.54 3.01
CA LEU A 105 13.07 -20.52 3.45
C LEU A 105 13.64 -21.51 4.45
N GLY A 106 14.82 -22.08 4.16
CA GLY A 106 15.50 -23.03 5.07
C GLY A 106 15.92 -22.36 6.39
N LEU A 107 16.57 -21.19 6.32
CA LEU A 107 17.00 -20.45 7.51
C LEU A 107 15.83 -20.02 8.39
N MET A 108 14.75 -19.52 7.79
CA MET A 108 13.53 -19.15 8.52
C MET A 108 12.84 -20.35 9.13
N GLY A 109 12.78 -21.50 8.40
CA GLY A 109 12.22 -22.72 8.92
C GLY A 109 12.94 -23.18 10.20
N LEU A 110 14.28 -23.10 10.21
CA LEU A 110 15.10 -23.40 11.39
C LEU A 110 14.89 -22.37 12.51
N ALA A 111 14.95 -21.05 12.17
CA ALA A 111 14.81 -19.99 13.16
C ALA A 111 13.41 -20.00 13.82
N PHE A 112 12.36 -20.18 13.04
CA PHE A 112 11.00 -20.22 13.57
C PHE A 112 10.70 -21.50 14.33
N GLY A 113 11.32 -22.61 13.96
CA GLY A 113 11.27 -23.85 14.75
C GLY A 113 11.86 -23.68 16.15
N LEU A 114 12.93 -22.88 16.28
CA LEU A 114 13.64 -22.65 17.55
C LEU A 114 13.05 -21.50 18.39
N PHE A 115 12.53 -20.44 17.74
CA PHE A 115 12.16 -19.18 18.38
C PHE A 115 10.67 -18.83 18.27
N GLN A 116 9.81 -19.78 17.90
CA GLN A 116 8.37 -19.53 17.73
C GLN A 116 7.72 -18.96 19.00
N GLU A 117 7.86 -19.64 20.12
CA GLU A 117 7.19 -19.25 21.37
C GLU A 117 7.63 -17.85 21.88
N PRO A 118 8.94 -17.56 21.99
CA PRO A 118 9.37 -16.22 22.40
C PRO A 118 8.84 -15.11 21.51
N LEU A 119 8.81 -15.33 20.18
CA LEU A 119 8.38 -14.32 19.24
C LEU A 119 6.86 -14.09 19.29
N LEU A 120 6.08 -15.16 19.37
CA LEU A 120 4.61 -15.07 19.51
C LEU A 120 4.21 -14.39 20.83
N ARG A 121 4.89 -14.70 21.94
CA ARG A 121 4.66 -14.03 23.24
C ARG A 121 5.00 -12.54 23.18
N TRP A 122 6.15 -12.20 22.57
CA TRP A 122 6.54 -10.79 22.41
C TRP A 122 5.54 -10.00 21.58
N LEU A 123 5.00 -10.60 20.51
CA LEU A 123 4.00 -10.00 19.63
C LEU A 123 2.58 -10.09 20.19
N LYS A 124 2.36 -10.77 21.36
CA LYS A 124 1.02 -11.09 21.89
C LYS A 124 0.09 -11.71 20.81
N ALA A 125 0.66 -12.58 20.00
CA ALA A 125 0.00 -13.19 18.84
C ALA A 125 -0.01 -14.73 18.96
N GLU A 126 -0.07 -15.25 20.19
CA GLU A 126 -0.09 -16.67 20.49
C GLU A 126 -1.25 -17.40 19.79
N ALA A 127 -2.35 -16.70 19.54
CA ALA A 127 -3.49 -17.23 18.80
C ALA A 127 -3.18 -17.55 17.32
N LEU A 128 -2.04 -17.12 16.76
CA LEU A 128 -1.54 -17.63 15.49
C LEU A 128 -1.13 -19.11 15.58
N GLY A 129 -0.62 -19.55 16.73
CA GLY A 129 -0.27 -20.95 16.97
C GLY A 129 0.54 -21.55 15.83
N GLY A 130 0.09 -22.70 15.31
CA GLY A 130 0.73 -23.41 14.19
C GLY A 130 0.79 -22.64 12.87
N TRP A 131 -0.03 -21.60 12.67
CA TRP A 131 0.03 -20.76 11.47
C TRP A 131 1.35 -19.99 11.32
N PHE A 132 2.09 -19.82 12.41
CA PHE A 132 3.40 -19.20 12.36
C PHE A 132 4.41 -20.00 11.51
N TYR A 133 4.30 -21.33 11.50
CA TYR A 133 5.14 -22.20 10.64
C TYR A 133 4.83 -22.03 9.14
N VAL A 134 3.71 -21.44 8.78
CA VAL A 134 3.35 -21.15 7.38
C VAL A 134 4.08 -19.90 6.86
N VAL A 135 4.57 -19.02 7.74
CA VAL A 135 5.25 -17.76 7.36
C VAL A 135 6.41 -17.98 6.38
N PRO A 136 7.37 -18.91 6.61
CA PRO A 136 8.47 -19.14 5.67
C PRO A 136 7.97 -19.49 4.26
N PHE A 137 6.96 -20.34 4.17
CA PHE A 137 6.34 -20.73 2.91
C PHE A 137 5.61 -19.56 2.25
N ALA A 138 4.86 -18.77 3.03
CA ALA A 138 4.18 -17.57 2.53
C ALA A 138 5.17 -16.54 1.97
N VAL A 139 6.31 -16.33 2.64
CA VAL A 139 7.41 -15.46 2.17
C VAL A 139 7.99 -16.00 0.85
N PHE A 140 8.26 -17.31 0.79
CA PHE A 140 8.81 -17.93 -0.41
C PHE A 140 7.89 -17.74 -1.63
N ILE A 141 6.59 -18.06 -1.50
CA ILE A 141 5.60 -17.86 -2.58
C ILE A 141 5.45 -16.38 -2.92
N PHE A 142 5.46 -15.49 -1.94
CA PHE A 142 5.43 -14.05 -2.19
C PHE A 142 6.63 -13.60 -3.06
N ASN A 143 7.84 -14.05 -2.74
CA ASN A 143 9.04 -13.73 -3.50
C ASN A 143 8.98 -14.28 -4.94
N LEU A 144 8.48 -15.51 -5.11
CA LEU A 144 8.27 -16.07 -6.45
C LEU A 144 7.28 -15.22 -7.26
N ASN A 145 6.20 -14.74 -6.64
CA ASN A 145 5.25 -13.82 -7.28
C ASN A 145 5.90 -12.49 -7.69
N VAL A 146 6.80 -11.94 -6.88
CA VAL A 146 7.57 -10.73 -7.21
C VAL A 146 8.45 -10.98 -8.45
N VAL A 147 9.16 -12.11 -8.50
CA VAL A 147 9.98 -12.50 -9.66
C VAL A 147 9.13 -12.67 -10.92
N MET A 148 8.00 -13.38 -10.82
CA MET A 148 7.09 -13.59 -11.95
C MET A 148 6.45 -12.28 -12.43
N SER A 149 6.11 -11.39 -11.51
CA SER A 149 5.57 -10.05 -11.81
C SER A 149 6.54 -9.21 -12.63
N ALA A 150 7.84 -9.24 -12.28
CA ALA A 150 8.88 -8.55 -13.03
C ALA A 150 9.02 -9.10 -14.46
N TRP A 151 8.78 -10.39 -14.65
CA TRP A 151 8.74 -11.00 -15.98
C TRP A 151 7.63 -10.43 -16.86
N TYR A 152 6.39 -10.32 -16.32
CA TYR A 152 5.26 -9.73 -17.05
C TYR A 152 5.47 -8.24 -17.35
N LEU A 153 6.08 -7.49 -16.44
CA LEU A 153 6.47 -6.10 -16.69
C LEU A 153 7.47 -5.99 -17.84
N ARG A 154 8.45 -6.90 -17.92
CA ARG A 154 9.45 -6.93 -18.97
C ARG A 154 8.85 -7.29 -20.33
N THR A 155 7.89 -8.19 -20.39
CA THR A 155 7.19 -8.60 -21.62
C THR A 155 6.07 -7.64 -22.01
N LYS A 156 5.73 -6.66 -21.17
CA LYS A 156 4.66 -5.67 -21.35
C LYS A 156 3.28 -6.32 -21.57
N ASP A 157 3.04 -7.51 -21.02
CA ASP A 157 1.76 -8.21 -21.13
C ASP A 157 0.79 -7.79 -20.02
N PHE A 158 0.44 -6.50 -20.01
CA PHE A 158 -0.41 -5.89 -18.98
C PHE A 158 -1.82 -6.48 -18.93
N LYS A 159 -2.35 -6.91 -20.09
CA LYS A 159 -3.70 -7.50 -20.16
C LYS A 159 -3.78 -8.83 -19.40
N LYS A 160 -2.81 -9.72 -19.63
CA LYS A 160 -2.75 -11.00 -18.89
C LYS A 160 -2.53 -10.75 -17.40
N ARG A 161 -1.63 -9.80 -17.07
CA ARG A 161 -1.38 -9.44 -15.69
C ARG A 161 -2.66 -8.97 -14.96
N ALA A 162 -3.42 -8.06 -15.55
CA ALA A 162 -4.69 -7.60 -14.97
C ALA A 162 -5.71 -8.75 -14.80
N GLY A 163 -5.81 -9.65 -15.78
CA GLY A 163 -6.66 -10.84 -15.67
C GLY A 163 -6.24 -11.77 -14.52
N ILE A 164 -4.93 -12.00 -14.35
CA ILE A 164 -4.37 -12.79 -13.24
C ILE A 164 -4.68 -12.14 -11.90
N ASP A 165 -4.53 -10.81 -11.78
CA ASP A 165 -4.80 -10.09 -10.55
C ASP A 165 -6.28 -10.23 -10.12
N VAL A 166 -7.21 -10.13 -11.08
CA VAL A 166 -8.65 -10.35 -10.81
C VAL A 166 -8.94 -11.81 -10.43
N ALA A 167 -8.42 -12.79 -11.18
CA ALA A 167 -8.60 -14.20 -10.89
C ALA A 167 -8.05 -14.58 -9.50
N THR A 168 -6.89 -14.05 -9.15
CA THR A 168 -6.26 -14.20 -7.83
C THR A 168 -7.16 -13.63 -6.72
N ALA A 169 -7.71 -12.44 -6.93
CA ALA A 169 -8.59 -11.80 -5.97
C ALA A 169 -9.90 -12.57 -5.77
N VAL A 170 -10.48 -13.09 -6.84
CA VAL A 170 -11.70 -13.94 -6.77
C VAL A 170 -11.38 -15.24 -6.03
N ALA A 171 -10.34 -15.95 -6.45
CA ALA A 171 -9.96 -17.25 -5.86
C ALA A 171 -9.71 -17.15 -4.35
N GLY A 172 -8.88 -16.17 -3.93
CA GLY A 172 -8.57 -15.97 -2.51
C GLY A 172 -9.81 -15.65 -1.67
N ARG A 173 -10.65 -14.72 -2.14
CA ARG A 173 -11.85 -14.32 -1.40
C ARG A 173 -12.89 -15.43 -1.36
N SER A 174 -13.06 -16.19 -2.45
CA SER A 174 -13.97 -17.34 -2.46
C SER A 174 -13.55 -18.39 -1.44
N LEU A 175 -12.25 -18.69 -1.33
CA LEU A 175 -11.75 -19.63 -0.31
C LEU A 175 -11.93 -19.05 1.10
N THR A 176 -11.60 -17.77 1.30
CA THR A 176 -11.80 -17.11 2.60
C THR A 176 -13.27 -17.22 3.05
N LEU A 177 -14.22 -16.90 2.16
CA LEU A 177 -15.66 -16.99 2.47
C LEU A 177 -16.08 -18.42 2.73
N GLY A 178 -15.63 -19.38 1.91
CA GLY A 178 -15.97 -20.80 2.06
C GLY A 178 -15.51 -21.37 3.40
N VAL A 179 -14.26 -21.10 3.80
CA VAL A 179 -13.71 -21.53 5.09
C VAL A 179 -14.40 -20.83 6.26
N GLY A 180 -14.70 -19.54 6.13
CA GLY A 180 -15.43 -18.79 7.16
C GLY A 180 -16.84 -19.34 7.40
N TRP A 181 -17.51 -19.78 6.37
CA TRP A 181 -18.85 -20.40 6.47
C TRP A 181 -18.81 -21.77 7.14
N LEU A 182 -17.74 -22.52 6.93
CA LEU A 182 -17.54 -23.85 7.58
C LEU A 182 -17.15 -23.74 9.06
N GLY A 183 -16.95 -22.54 9.59
CA GLY A 183 -16.64 -22.30 11.00
C GLY A 183 -15.26 -22.79 11.48
N ASN A 184 -14.35 -23.10 10.58
CA ASN A 184 -13.05 -23.67 10.88
C ASN A 184 -12.00 -22.64 11.36
N GLY A 185 -12.19 -22.10 12.54
CA GLY A 185 -11.22 -21.29 13.25
C GLY A 185 -11.21 -19.80 12.84
N PRO A 186 -11.04 -18.90 13.80
CA PRO A 186 -11.27 -17.46 13.60
C PRO A 186 -10.28 -16.81 12.63
N VAL A 187 -9.05 -17.30 12.47
CA VAL A 187 -8.03 -16.70 11.58
C VAL A 187 -7.70 -17.57 10.37
N GLY A 188 -7.98 -18.86 10.45
CA GLY A 188 -7.57 -19.86 9.44
C GLY A 188 -8.08 -19.52 8.04
N GLY A 189 -9.32 -19.08 7.92
CA GLY A 189 -9.88 -18.73 6.61
C GLY A 189 -9.23 -17.53 5.94
N LEU A 190 -8.83 -16.50 6.70
CA LEU A 190 -8.10 -15.34 6.17
C LEU A 190 -6.72 -15.76 5.67
N LEU A 191 -6.00 -16.57 6.46
CA LEU A 191 -4.65 -17.04 6.12
C LEU A 191 -4.65 -18.01 4.94
N LEU A 192 -5.57 -18.98 4.93
CA LEU A 192 -5.72 -19.91 3.82
C LEU A 192 -6.14 -19.22 2.53
N GLY A 193 -7.07 -18.28 2.60
CA GLY A 193 -7.49 -17.51 1.44
C GLY A 193 -6.38 -16.66 0.84
N ASP A 194 -5.57 -16.00 1.69
CA ASP A 194 -4.40 -15.23 1.27
C ASP A 194 -3.31 -16.12 0.65
N LEU A 195 -3.01 -17.25 1.30
CA LEU A 195 -2.04 -18.22 0.77
C LEU A 195 -2.51 -18.80 -0.56
N PHE A 196 -3.80 -19.15 -0.66
CA PHE A 196 -4.40 -19.66 -1.90
C PHE A 196 -4.38 -18.60 -3.01
N ALA A 197 -4.65 -17.34 -2.69
CA ALA A 197 -4.49 -16.22 -3.63
C ALA A 197 -3.05 -16.14 -4.16
N LYS A 198 -2.05 -16.20 -3.26
CA LYS A 198 -0.63 -16.18 -3.65
C LYS A 198 -0.24 -17.39 -4.52
N LEU A 199 -0.76 -18.57 -4.22
CA LEU A 199 -0.56 -19.79 -5.03
C LEU A 199 -1.26 -19.70 -6.39
N THR A 200 -2.49 -19.21 -6.41
CA THR A 200 -3.26 -18.96 -7.65
C THR A 200 -2.53 -17.96 -8.54
N MET A 201 -2.00 -16.89 -7.96
CA MET A 201 -1.20 -15.90 -8.67
C MET A 201 0.04 -16.53 -9.31
N PHE A 202 0.80 -17.28 -8.53
CA PHE A 202 2.00 -17.98 -8.98
C PHE A 202 1.68 -18.98 -10.11
N GLY A 203 0.69 -19.85 -9.89
CA GLY A 203 0.25 -20.84 -10.88
C GLY A 203 -0.25 -20.18 -12.16
N SER A 204 -1.13 -19.18 -12.05
CA SER A 204 -1.65 -18.45 -13.21
C SER A 204 -0.55 -17.76 -14.00
N MET A 205 0.42 -17.12 -13.35
CA MET A 205 1.56 -16.50 -14.01
C MET A 205 2.44 -17.56 -14.71
N LEU A 206 2.69 -18.66 -14.04
CA LEU A 206 3.51 -19.76 -14.57
C LEU A 206 2.87 -20.34 -15.83
N PHE A 207 1.60 -20.73 -15.76
CA PHE A 207 0.88 -21.40 -16.85
C PHE A 207 0.45 -20.47 -17.98
N SER A 208 0.35 -19.17 -17.77
CA SER A 208 -0.02 -18.20 -18.82
C SER A 208 1.07 -17.90 -19.85
N GLY A 209 2.23 -18.58 -19.77
CA GLY A 209 3.28 -18.47 -20.80
C GLY A 209 4.70 -18.60 -20.29
N ILE A 210 4.97 -18.34 -18.99
CA ILE A 210 6.31 -18.45 -18.43
C ILE A 210 6.81 -19.91 -18.46
N HIS A 211 5.91 -20.90 -18.30
CA HIS A 211 6.26 -22.32 -18.36
C HIS A 211 7.02 -22.71 -19.65
N ARG A 212 6.68 -22.06 -20.78
CA ARG A 212 7.36 -22.29 -22.08
C ARG A 212 8.82 -21.81 -22.06
N GLN A 213 9.16 -20.92 -21.16
CA GLN A 213 10.46 -20.30 -21.01
C GLN A 213 11.24 -20.86 -19.80
N LEU A 214 10.65 -21.77 -19.03
CA LEU A 214 11.30 -22.43 -17.88
C LEU A 214 12.55 -23.21 -18.29
N GLY A 215 12.59 -23.79 -19.51
CA GLY A 215 13.77 -24.44 -20.07
C GLY A 215 14.98 -23.50 -20.16
N GLU A 216 14.75 -22.21 -20.33
CA GLU A 216 15.82 -21.22 -20.30
C GLU A 216 16.28 -20.85 -18.88
N ILE A 217 15.36 -20.86 -17.92
CA ILE A 217 15.68 -20.66 -16.49
C ILE A 217 16.48 -21.86 -15.95
N ARG A 218 16.19 -23.08 -16.47
CA ARG A 218 16.94 -24.32 -16.19
C ARG A 218 18.26 -24.42 -16.92
N ARG A 219 18.63 -23.49 -17.81
CA ARG A 219 19.96 -23.45 -18.44
C ARG A 219 21.05 -23.55 -17.38
N PRO A 220 22.19 -24.18 -17.69
CA PRO A 220 23.15 -24.56 -16.66
C PRO A 220 23.46 -23.41 -15.74
N PHE A 221 23.17 -23.67 -14.48
CA PHE A 221 23.44 -22.81 -13.34
C PHE A 221 24.93 -22.47 -13.35
N SER A 222 25.25 -21.20 -13.56
CA SER A 222 26.64 -20.75 -13.60
C SER A 222 26.92 -19.84 -12.41
N TRP A 223 27.60 -20.37 -11.42
CA TRP A 223 28.04 -19.60 -10.26
C TRP A 223 28.82 -18.34 -10.65
N VAL A 224 29.64 -18.41 -11.71
CA VAL A 224 30.40 -17.28 -12.23
C VAL A 224 29.47 -16.14 -12.68
N ARG A 225 28.40 -16.47 -13.39
CA ARG A 225 27.41 -15.48 -13.85
C ARG A 225 26.59 -14.91 -12.70
N ILE A 226 26.20 -15.75 -11.75
CA ILE A 226 25.44 -15.32 -10.56
C ILE A 226 26.30 -14.38 -9.71
N LYS A 227 27.56 -14.75 -9.44
CA LYS A 227 28.52 -13.90 -8.73
C LYS A 227 28.74 -12.56 -9.45
N ALA A 228 28.91 -12.60 -10.77
CA ALA A 228 29.09 -11.38 -11.57
C ALA A 228 27.88 -10.44 -11.50
N VAL A 229 26.66 -11.00 -11.56
CA VAL A 229 25.41 -10.23 -11.45
C VAL A 229 25.21 -9.71 -10.02
N ALA A 230 25.45 -10.53 -9.00
CA ALA A 230 25.39 -10.12 -7.62
C ALA A 230 26.34 -8.92 -7.33
N TRP A 231 27.57 -8.99 -7.85
CA TRP A 231 28.53 -7.91 -7.71
C TRP A 231 28.18 -6.67 -8.53
N GLN A 232 27.65 -6.85 -9.75
CA GLN A 232 27.22 -5.76 -10.62
C GLN A 232 26.08 -4.93 -9.99
N TYR A 233 25.17 -5.58 -9.28
CA TYR A 233 24.00 -4.96 -8.65
C TYR A 233 24.13 -4.89 -7.12
N ARG A 234 25.35 -4.90 -6.57
CA ARG A 234 25.62 -4.87 -5.12
C ARG A 234 25.05 -3.65 -4.40
N GLU A 235 24.75 -2.57 -5.12
CA GLU A 235 24.12 -1.38 -4.54
C GLU A 235 22.72 -1.69 -3.98
N TYR A 236 22.05 -2.73 -4.49
CA TYR A 236 20.72 -3.09 -4.04
C TYR A 236 20.70 -3.64 -2.60
N PRO A 237 21.47 -4.65 -2.22
CA PRO A 237 21.53 -5.12 -0.83
C PRO A 237 22.12 -4.08 0.14
N PHE A 238 23.02 -3.22 -0.31
CA PHE A 238 23.68 -2.27 0.60
C PHE A 238 22.94 -0.94 0.77
N TYR A 239 22.19 -0.48 -0.22
CA TYR A 239 21.52 0.83 -0.16
C TYR A 239 20.02 0.74 -0.39
N VAL A 240 19.56 -0.01 -1.40
CA VAL A 240 18.15 -0.06 -1.77
C VAL A 240 17.36 -0.86 -0.74
N MET A 241 17.85 -2.04 -0.34
CA MET A 241 17.17 -2.90 0.63
C MET A 241 17.03 -2.25 2.01
N PRO A 242 18.08 -1.69 2.64
CA PRO A 242 17.94 -1.02 3.92
C PRO A 242 16.94 0.15 3.88
N THR A 243 16.98 0.95 2.79
CA THR A 243 16.04 2.06 2.62
C THR A 243 14.59 1.56 2.47
N ALA A 244 14.38 0.54 1.63
CA ALA A 244 13.07 -0.07 1.45
C ALA A 244 12.56 -0.73 2.74
N TYR A 245 13.45 -1.39 3.47
CA TYR A 245 13.13 -2.00 4.77
C TYR A 245 12.71 -0.97 5.81
N LEU A 246 13.47 0.11 5.97
CA LEU A 246 13.12 1.19 6.91
C LEU A 246 11.78 1.82 6.55
N SER A 247 11.52 2.03 5.26
CA SER A 247 10.24 2.57 4.79
C SER A 247 9.07 1.61 5.07
N ASN A 248 9.27 0.30 4.82
CA ASN A 248 8.27 -0.73 5.11
C ASN A 248 8.02 -0.85 6.62
N LEU A 249 9.08 -0.90 7.42
CA LEU A 249 9.00 -0.97 8.87
C LEU A 249 8.25 0.26 9.43
N ALA A 250 8.57 1.46 8.95
CA ALA A 250 7.87 2.69 9.33
C ALA A 250 6.34 2.62 9.06
N GLY A 251 5.94 1.98 7.96
CA GLY A 251 4.53 1.73 7.63
C GLY A 251 3.88 0.67 8.54
N GLN A 252 4.65 -0.30 9.03
CA GLN A 252 4.16 -1.40 9.86
C GLN A 252 4.27 -1.13 11.37
N LEU A 253 4.97 -0.07 11.78
CA LEU A 253 5.13 0.30 13.20
C LEU A 253 3.81 0.31 13.99
N PRO A 254 2.70 0.89 13.48
CA PRO A 254 1.45 0.88 14.22
C PRO A 254 0.95 -0.53 14.53
N ILE A 255 1.13 -1.49 13.61
CA ILE A 255 0.73 -2.89 13.82
C ILE A 255 1.47 -3.47 15.02
N PHE A 256 2.80 -3.32 15.08
CA PHE A 256 3.60 -3.85 16.18
C PHE A 256 3.31 -3.17 17.51
N PHE A 257 3.22 -1.83 17.53
CA PHE A 257 2.93 -1.07 18.76
C PHE A 257 1.51 -1.35 19.30
N LEU A 258 0.51 -1.42 18.40
CA LEU A 258 -0.86 -1.71 18.82
C LEU A 258 -0.99 -3.16 19.29
N THR A 259 -0.31 -4.13 18.65
CA THR A 259 -0.33 -5.53 19.09
C THR A 259 0.22 -5.65 20.49
N THR A 260 1.39 -5.09 20.76
CA THR A 260 2.05 -5.18 22.09
C THR A 260 1.34 -4.37 23.15
N GLY A 261 0.78 -3.19 22.81
CA GLY A 261 0.11 -2.29 23.76
C GLY A 261 -1.34 -2.64 24.04
N PHE A 262 -2.10 -3.01 23.02
CA PHE A 262 -3.56 -3.16 23.12
C PHE A 262 -4.11 -4.50 22.61
N GLY A 263 -3.23 -5.34 22.06
CA GLY A 263 -3.61 -6.66 21.55
C GLY A 263 -4.08 -6.66 20.09
N THR A 264 -4.35 -7.85 19.58
CA THR A 264 -4.65 -8.10 18.15
C THR A 264 -5.97 -7.48 17.69
N GLY A 265 -6.97 -7.35 18.57
CA GLY A 265 -8.24 -6.69 18.25
C GLY A 265 -8.06 -5.23 17.81
N ALA A 266 -7.23 -4.48 18.56
CA ALA A 266 -6.92 -3.08 18.23
C ALA A 266 -6.19 -2.97 16.87
N VAL A 267 -5.30 -3.92 16.57
CA VAL A 267 -4.64 -4.00 15.27
C VAL A 267 -5.63 -4.27 14.14
N GLY A 268 -6.59 -5.16 14.35
CA GLY A 268 -7.62 -5.46 13.35
C GLY A 268 -8.48 -4.26 13.01
N LEU A 269 -8.92 -3.52 14.03
CA LEU A 269 -9.65 -2.27 13.86
C LEU A 269 -8.83 -1.24 13.07
N TYR A 270 -7.56 -1.06 13.43
CA TYR A 270 -6.63 -0.15 12.72
C TYR A 270 -6.38 -0.60 11.28
N ALA A 271 -6.02 -1.86 11.07
CA ALA A 271 -5.70 -2.40 9.76
C ALA A 271 -6.88 -2.32 8.79
N PHE A 272 -8.10 -2.62 9.29
CA PHE A 272 -9.30 -2.50 8.49
C PHE A 272 -9.63 -1.04 8.14
N SER A 273 -9.56 -0.13 9.13
CA SER A 273 -9.75 1.32 8.92
C SER A 273 -8.80 1.85 7.83
N THR A 274 -7.51 1.56 7.98
CA THR A 274 -6.49 2.04 7.03
C THR A 274 -6.62 1.39 5.66
N SER A 275 -6.99 0.11 5.58
CA SER A 275 -7.17 -0.57 4.29
C SER A 275 -8.24 0.09 3.41
N LEU A 276 -9.34 0.55 4.01
CA LEU A 276 -10.40 1.27 3.31
C LEU A 276 -9.99 2.69 2.91
N LEU A 277 -9.29 3.41 3.81
CA LEU A 277 -8.78 4.75 3.51
C LEU A 277 -7.69 4.73 2.42
N GLU A 278 -6.91 3.66 2.33
CA GLU A 278 -5.86 3.50 1.33
C GLU A 278 -6.38 3.09 -0.06
N LEU A 279 -7.60 2.55 -0.18
CA LEU A 279 -8.15 2.16 -1.49
C LEU A 279 -8.12 3.30 -2.52
N PRO A 280 -8.73 4.48 -2.27
CA PRO A 280 -8.68 5.58 -3.24
C PRO A 280 -7.26 6.11 -3.46
N LEU A 281 -6.41 6.10 -2.42
CA LEU A 281 -5.02 6.50 -2.55
C LEU A 281 -4.25 5.60 -3.51
N ASN A 282 -4.37 4.30 -3.36
CA ASN A 282 -3.68 3.32 -4.20
C ASN A 282 -4.16 3.40 -5.65
N LEU A 283 -5.48 3.57 -5.88
CA LEU A 283 -6.03 3.72 -7.22
C LEU A 283 -5.52 4.98 -7.92
N ILE A 284 -5.59 6.12 -7.24
CA ILE A 284 -5.24 7.42 -7.81
C ILE A 284 -3.72 7.59 -7.83
N GLY A 285 -3.04 7.25 -6.73
CA GLY A 285 -1.61 7.46 -6.58
C GLY A 285 -0.78 6.66 -7.57
N ASN A 286 -1.07 5.37 -7.75
CA ASN A 286 -0.38 4.52 -8.72
C ASN A 286 -0.59 5.00 -10.17
N ALA A 287 -1.68 5.71 -10.43
CA ALA A 287 -1.98 6.29 -11.72
C ALA A 287 -1.26 7.63 -11.93
N VAL A 288 -1.31 8.49 -10.93
CA VAL A 288 -0.90 9.91 -11.04
C VAL A 288 0.61 10.08 -10.80
N ALA A 289 1.17 9.43 -9.77
CA ALA A 289 2.54 9.70 -9.34
C ALA A 289 3.62 9.49 -10.41
N PRO A 290 3.66 8.37 -11.17
CA PRO A 290 4.69 8.16 -12.19
C PRO A 290 4.54 9.13 -13.37
N VAL A 291 3.30 9.43 -13.78
CA VAL A 291 3.02 10.37 -14.88
C VAL A 291 3.42 11.79 -14.48
N PHE A 292 3.07 12.17 -13.24
CA PHE A 292 3.45 13.50 -12.73
C PHE A 292 4.97 13.64 -12.58
N LEU A 293 5.66 12.64 -12.05
CA LEU A 293 7.12 12.67 -11.91
C LEU A 293 7.81 12.88 -13.28
N GLN A 294 7.38 12.14 -14.32
CA GLN A 294 7.91 12.31 -15.66
C GLN A 294 7.67 13.73 -16.16
N LYS A 295 6.40 14.20 -16.12
CA LYS A 295 6.04 15.53 -16.59
C LYS A 295 6.73 16.64 -15.80
N ALA A 296 6.86 16.52 -14.49
CA ALA A 296 7.54 17.47 -13.64
C ALA A 296 9.04 17.56 -13.98
N THR A 297 9.69 16.41 -14.25
CA THR A 297 11.10 16.37 -14.65
C THR A 297 11.33 17.05 -16.00
N GLU A 298 10.50 16.74 -17.00
CA GLU A 298 10.55 17.35 -18.33
C GLU A 298 10.31 18.87 -18.25
N THR A 299 9.27 19.28 -17.51
CA THR A 299 8.92 20.70 -17.33
C THR A 299 10.03 21.45 -16.60
N TYR A 300 10.65 20.85 -15.57
CA TYR A 300 11.74 21.50 -14.84
C TYR A 300 12.99 21.74 -15.70
N GLN A 301 13.25 20.84 -16.66
CA GLN A 301 14.39 20.98 -17.60
C GLN A 301 14.13 22.05 -18.67
N GLN A 302 12.89 22.21 -19.12
CA GLN A 302 12.53 23.13 -20.20
C GLN A 302 12.07 24.51 -19.71
N GLU A 303 11.15 24.52 -18.76
CA GLU A 303 10.49 25.73 -18.21
C GLU A 303 10.34 25.62 -16.68
N PRO A 304 11.41 25.87 -15.89
CA PRO A 304 11.38 25.68 -14.42
C PRO A 304 10.25 26.41 -13.71
N GLU A 305 9.87 27.59 -14.21
CA GLU A 305 8.78 28.42 -13.64
C GLU A 305 7.40 27.77 -13.79
N ARG A 306 7.20 26.95 -14.83
CA ARG A 306 5.95 26.25 -15.08
C ARG A 306 5.75 25.06 -14.13
N LEU A 307 6.84 24.51 -13.55
CA LEU A 307 6.75 23.42 -12.58
C LEU A 307 5.87 23.80 -11.39
N ARG A 308 5.98 25.04 -10.88
CA ARG A 308 5.16 25.50 -9.76
C ARG A 308 3.66 25.46 -10.07
N GLN A 309 3.27 25.85 -11.31
CA GLN A 309 1.87 25.87 -11.70
C GLN A 309 1.31 24.44 -11.84
N ILE A 310 2.01 23.54 -12.53
CA ILE A 310 1.52 22.17 -12.71
C ILE A 310 1.46 21.40 -11.37
N CYS A 311 2.39 21.67 -10.45
CA CYS A 311 2.37 21.11 -9.11
C CYS A 311 1.16 21.62 -8.32
N LEU A 312 0.94 22.95 -8.31
CA LEU A 312 -0.18 23.57 -7.60
C LEU A 312 -1.54 23.12 -8.16
N ASP A 313 -1.68 23.05 -9.48
CA ASP A 313 -2.91 22.61 -10.14
C ASP A 313 -3.25 21.15 -9.76
N LEU A 314 -2.25 20.25 -9.79
CA LEU A 314 -2.45 18.88 -9.40
C LEU A 314 -2.74 18.76 -7.90
N TYR A 315 -1.97 19.46 -7.04
CA TYR A 315 -2.20 19.50 -5.59
C TYR A 315 -3.64 19.90 -5.27
N ASN A 316 -4.11 20.99 -5.88
CA ASN A 316 -5.49 21.47 -5.67
C ASN A 316 -6.53 20.44 -6.12
N ARG A 317 -6.34 19.82 -7.30
CA ARG A 317 -7.26 18.80 -7.82
C ARG A 317 -7.36 17.60 -6.89
N LEU A 318 -6.23 17.08 -6.41
CA LEU A 318 -6.21 15.94 -5.50
C LEU A 318 -6.75 16.31 -4.12
N PHE A 319 -6.44 17.51 -3.62
CA PHE A 319 -6.98 18.03 -2.37
C PHE A 319 -8.51 18.11 -2.40
N TYR A 320 -9.09 18.75 -3.44
CA TYR A 320 -10.54 18.85 -3.57
C TYR A 320 -11.22 17.49 -3.79
N LEU A 321 -10.57 16.61 -4.55
CA LEU A 321 -11.08 15.25 -4.77
C LEU A 321 -11.19 14.46 -3.47
N GLY A 322 -10.20 14.61 -2.55
CA GLY A 322 -10.19 13.94 -1.26
C GLY A 322 -11.07 14.60 -0.20
N LEU A 323 -11.27 15.92 -0.28
CA LEU A 323 -11.86 16.71 0.80
C LEU A 323 -13.24 16.21 1.25
N LEU A 324 -14.15 15.97 0.31
CA LEU A 324 -15.50 15.51 0.64
C LEU A 324 -15.56 14.04 1.03
N PRO A 325 -15.01 13.06 0.26
CA PRO A 325 -15.07 11.66 0.63
C PRO A 325 -14.41 11.34 1.97
N PHE A 326 -13.20 11.87 2.21
CA PHE A 326 -12.53 11.66 3.48
C PHE A 326 -13.18 12.47 4.62
N GLY A 327 -13.78 13.62 4.33
CA GLY A 327 -14.58 14.38 5.28
C GLY A 327 -15.81 13.59 5.75
N VAL A 328 -16.56 12.99 4.81
CA VAL A 328 -17.72 12.12 5.14
C VAL A 328 -17.29 10.95 6.02
N ILE A 329 -16.21 10.27 5.66
CA ILE A 329 -15.71 9.15 6.47
C ILE A 329 -15.19 9.61 7.84
N THR A 330 -14.67 10.83 7.95
CA THR A 330 -14.24 11.43 9.23
C THR A 330 -15.42 11.65 10.17
N VAL A 331 -16.54 12.16 9.65
CA VAL A 331 -17.67 12.57 10.48
C VAL A 331 -18.67 11.43 10.69
N PHE A 332 -18.88 10.57 9.69
CA PHE A 332 -19.87 9.50 9.73
C PHE A 332 -19.25 8.10 9.76
N GLY A 333 -17.93 7.99 9.95
CA GLY A 333 -17.22 6.72 9.88
C GLY A 333 -17.75 5.67 10.85
N ASP A 334 -18.04 6.05 12.11
CA ASP A 334 -18.63 5.19 13.12
C ASP A 334 -19.98 4.60 12.65
N TRP A 335 -20.88 5.42 12.12
CA TRP A 335 -22.17 4.97 11.60
C TRP A 335 -22.03 4.10 10.37
N ILE A 336 -21.20 4.52 9.41
CA ILE A 336 -20.94 3.79 8.17
C ILE A 336 -20.39 2.40 8.48
N PHE A 337 -19.40 2.32 9.39
CA PHE A 337 -18.78 1.05 9.74
C PHE A 337 -19.73 0.14 10.50
N ARG A 338 -20.48 0.69 11.49
CA ARG A 338 -21.50 -0.07 12.20
C ARG A 338 -22.58 -0.62 11.27
N PHE A 339 -23.08 0.21 10.35
CA PHE A 339 -24.14 -0.18 9.41
C PHE A 339 -23.68 -1.20 8.37
N ILE A 340 -22.53 -0.94 7.73
CA ILE A 340 -22.04 -1.78 6.61
C ILE A 340 -21.36 -3.05 7.12
N PHE A 341 -20.51 -2.93 8.12
CA PHE A 341 -19.60 -4.00 8.56
C PHE A 341 -20.02 -4.67 9.87
N GLY A 342 -20.93 -4.07 10.63
CA GLY A 342 -21.44 -4.57 11.90
C GLY A 342 -20.93 -3.80 13.13
N ALA A 343 -21.60 -4.01 14.26
CA ALA A 343 -21.35 -3.26 15.51
C ALA A 343 -19.90 -3.41 16.03
N GLU A 344 -19.29 -4.58 15.86
CA GLU A 344 -17.90 -4.82 16.28
C GLU A 344 -16.88 -3.94 15.56
N TRP A 345 -17.26 -3.36 14.40
CA TRP A 345 -16.42 -2.52 13.55
C TRP A 345 -16.67 -1.02 13.73
N GLU A 346 -17.60 -0.64 14.60
CA GLU A 346 -17.90 0.77 14.90
C GLU A 346 -16.63 1.53 15.34
N GLN A 347 -15.82 0.90 16.19
CA GLN A 347 -14.55 1.49 16.65
C GLN A 347 -13.53 1.69 15.51
N ALA A 348 -13.53 0.84 14.49
CA ALA A 348 -12.75 1.06 13.28
C ALA A 348 -13.20 2.31 12.52
N GLY A 349 -14.51 2.58 12.51
CA GLY A 349 -15.08 3.81 11.99
C GLY A 349 -14.64 5.04 12.79
N VAL A 350 -14.56 4.95 14.11
CA VAL A 350 -13.99 6.02 14.97
C VAL A 350 -12.54 6.30 14.59
N PHE A 351 -11.74 5.26 14.30
CA PHE A 351 -10.35 5.43 13.85
C PHE A 351 -10.27 6.12 12.48
N THR A 352 -11.21 5.85 11.56
CA THR A 352 -11.28 6.60 10.31
C THR A 352 -11.57 8.09 10.55
N GLY A 353 -12.33 8.40 11.60
CA GLY A 353 -12.56 9.77 12.05
C GLY A 353 -11.28 10.50 12.44
N TYR A 354 -10.38 9.82 13.15
CA TYR A 354 -9.08 10.39 13.54
C TYR A 354 -8.09 10.53 12.38
N LEU A 355 -8.22 9.67 11.35
CA LEU A 355 -7.27 9.57 10.26
C LEU A 355 -7.73 10.28 8.97
N GLY A 356 -9.03 10.51 8.76
CA GLY A 356 -9.56 10.88 7.46
C GLY A 356 -8.94 12.13 6.84
N TYR A 357 -8.80 13.21 7.59
CA TYR A 357 -8.16 14.42 7.06
C TYR A 357 -6.65 14.30 6.83
N TYR A 358 -5.94 13.44 7.54
CA TYR A 358 -4.59 13.08 7.18
C TYR A 358 -4.55 12.48 5.76
N TYR A 359 -5.52 11.63 5.41
CA TYR A 359 -5.59 11.01 4.09
C TYR A 359 -5.93 11.99 2.97
N VAL A 360 -6.62 13.12 3.24
CA VAL A 360 -6.79 14.22 2.26
C VAL A 360 -5.43 14.78 1.86
N PHE A 361 -4.59 15.15 2.84
CA PHE A 361 -3.26 15.69 2.55
C PHE A 361 -2.33 14.63 1.96
N ARG A 362 -2.40 13.39 2.43
CA ARG A 362 -1.63 12.28 1.84
C ARG A 362 -1.98 12.05 0.37
N LEU A 363 -3.24 12.23 -0.03
CA LEU A 363 -3.64 12.17 -1.44
C LEU A 363 -3.05 13.35 -2.22
N ALA A 364 -3.11 14.56 -1.69
CA ALA A 364 -2.53 15.75 -2.31
C ALA A 364 -0.99 15.64 -2.44
N SER A 365 -0.33 14.96 -1.50
CA SER A 365 1.12 14.72 -1.50
C SER A 365 1.63 13.91 -2.71
N TYR A 366 0.76 13.24 -3.48
CA TYR A 366 1.18 12.65 -4.76
C TYR A 366 1.61 13.70 -5.80
N ALA A 367 1.18 14.96 -5.63
CA ALA A 367 1.63 16.07 -6.46
C ALA A 367 2.93 16.73 -5.94
N THR A 368 3.15 16.70 -4.64
CA THR A 368 4.28 17.41 -4.01
C THR A 368 5.50 16.51 -3.83
N SER A 369 5.33 15.29 -3.29
CA SER A 369 6.44 14.39 -2.97
C SER A 369 7.43 14.15 -4.10
N PRO A 370 7.03 13.95 -5.38
CA PRO A 370 7.97 13.77 -6.48
C PRO A 370 8.86 14.99 -6.75
N VAL A 371 8.41 16.19 -6.34
CA VAL A 371 9.15 17.44 -6.56
C VAL A 371 10.48 17.48 -5.80
N TYR A 372 10.58 16.81 -4.63
CA TYR A 372 11.86 16.69 -3.93
C TYR A 372 12.94 16.02 -4.79
N ALA A 373 12.56 14.99 -5.55
CA ALA A 373 13.48 14.30 -6.46
C ALA A 373 13.86 15.21 -7.63
N VAL A 374 12.89 15.92 -8.21
CA VAL A 374 13.09 16.85 -9.34
C VAL A 374 14.02 17.99 -8.94
N LEU A 375 13.84 18.57 -7.73
CA LEU A 375 14.67 19.64 -7.19
C LEU A 375 15.98 19.16 -6.56
N ARG A 376 16.27 17.85 -6.54
CA ARG A 376 17.43 17.22 -5.89
C ARG A 376 17.52 17.56 -4.39
N ARG A 377 16.38 17.62 -3.71
CA ARG A 377 16.26 17.93 -2.27
C ARG A 377 15.79 16.73 -1.45
N GLN A 378 16.25 15.51 -1.78
CA GLN A 378 15.84 14.26 -1.10
C GLN A 378 16.14 14.27 0.41
N GLN A 379 17.11 15.05 0.85
CA GLN A 379 17.43 15.22 2.28
C GLN A 379 16.21 15.76 3.06
N LEU A 380 15.47 16.72 2.49
CA LEU A 380 14.27 17.26 3.14
C LEU A 380 13.14 16.23 3.20
N ALA A 381 13.01 15.40 2.15
CA ALA A 381 12.07 14.27 2.18
C ALA A 381 12.41 13.28 3.30
N LEU A 382 13.71 12.99 3.50
CA LEU A 382 14.17 12.11 4.58
C LEU A 382 13.84 12.71 5.95
N VAL A 383 14.11 14.01 6.17
CA VAL A 383 13.78 14.70 7.42
C VAL A 383 12.28 14.66 7.69
N GLY A 384 11.43 14.93 6.68
CA GLY A 384 9.98 14.83 6.80
C GLY A 384 9.50 13.43 7.18
N THR A 385 10.08 12.40 6.55
CA THR A 385 9.77 11.00 6.86
C THR A 385 10.22 10.62 8.27
N ALA A 386 11.43 11.01 8.68
CA ALA A 386 11.93 10.75 10.01
C ALA A 386 11.06 11.41 11.09
N LEU A 387 10.68 12.67 10.87
CA LEU A 387 9.79 13.40 11.76
C LEU A 387 8.43 12.70 11.87
N LEU A 388 7.86 12.26 10.74
CA LEU A 388 6.60 11.52 10.71
C LEU A 388 6.69 10.24 11.54
N VAL A 389 7.76 9.48 11.41
CA VAL A 389 8.00 8.26 12.20
C VAL A 389 8.09 8.59 13.69
N LEU A 390 8.88 9.60 14.05
CA LEU A 390 9.07 10.00 15.45
C LEU A 390 7.76 10.40 16.14
N VAL A 391 6.95 11.26 15.50
CA VAL A 391 5.69 11.71 16.09
C VAL A 391 4.66 10.58 16.18
N ARG A 392 4.65 9.65 15.23
CA ARG A 392 3.80 8.45 15.25
C ARG A 392 4.16 7.53 16.41
N VAL A 393 5.45 7.24 16.56
CA VAL A 393 5.94 6.42 17.68
C VAL A 393 5.61 7.10 19.01
N ALA A 394 5.87 8.40 19.16
CA ALA A 394 5.53 9.14 20.36
C ALA A 394 4.02 9.09 20.68
N SER A 395 3.17 9.27 19.68
CA SER A 395 1.71 9.20 19.82
C SER A 395 1.23 7.82 20.31
N LEU A 396 1.76 6.76 19.71
CA LEU A 396 1.40 5.37 20.09
C LEU A 396 1.92 5.04 21.49
N LEU A 397 3.16 5.44 21.82
CA LEU A 397 3.72 5.24 23.17
C LEU A 397 2.92 6.00 24.23
N LEU A 398 2.46 7.22 23.96
CA LEU A 398 1.58 7.96 24.86
C LEU A 398 0.25 7.22 25.05
N GLY A 399 -0.36 6.73 23.97
CA GLY A 399 -1.57 5.92 24.06
C GLY A 399 -1.38 4.66 24.92
N ILE A 400 -0.24 3.96 24.76
CA ILE A 400 0.10 2.77 25.54
C ILE A 400 0.30 3.13 27.02
N ARG A 401 1.07 4.19 27.32
CA ARG A 401 1.32 4.63 28.70
C ARG A 401 0.07 5.08 29.44
N THR A 402 -0.86 5.71 28.74
CA THR A 402 -2.14 6.16 29.30
C THR A 402 -3.22 5.08 29.27
N HIS A 403 -2.93 3.89 28.76
CA HIS A 403 -3.90 2.82 28.52
C HIS A 403 -5.14 3.27 27.75
N ASN A 404 -4.99 4.28 26.88
CA ASN A 404 -6.07 4.87 26.10
C ASN A 404 -5.80 4.75 24.59
N LEU A 405 -6.41 3.74 23.98
CA LEU A 405 -6.29 3.46 22.55
C LEU A 405 -6.79 4.62 21.70
N ASN A 406 -7.93 5.23 22.07
CA ASN A 406 -8.51 6.35 21.33
C ASN A 406 -7.61 7.58 21.36
N LEU A 407 -7.02 7.91 22.51
CA LEU A 407 -6.06 9.00 22.60
C LEU A 407 -4.82 8.74 21.73
N GLY A 408 -4.28 7.52 21.78
CA GLY A 408 -3.15 7.13 20.94
C GLY A 408 -3.44 7.28 19.45
N MET A 409 -4.61 6.83 18.99
CA MET A 409 -5.04 6.92 17.61
C MET A 409 -5.37 8.35 17.17
N LEU A 410 -5.98 9.15 18.04
CA LEU A 410 -6.23 10.58 17.78
C LEU A 410 -4.91 11.34 17.59
N LEU A 411 -3.98 11.17 18.55
CA LEU A 411 -2.66 11.81 18.47
C LEU A 411 -1.88 11.34 17.23
N PHE A 412 -1.96 10.05 16.89
CA PHE A 412 -1.36 9.49 15.68
C PHE A 412 -1.92 10.13 14.40
N GLY A 413 -3.25 10.31 14.32
CA GLY A 413 -3.92 10.95 13.19
C GLY A 413 -3.54 12.44 13.07
N LEU A 414 -3.67 13.20 14.17
CA LEU A 414 -3.37 14.62 14.20
C LEU A 414 -1.90 14.92 13.91
N SER A 415 -0.98 14.17 14.53
CA SER A 415 0.46 14.35 14.27
C SER A 415 0.85 13.99 12.84
N SER A 416 0.26 12.92 12.28
CA SER A 416 0.46 12.54 10.87
C SER A 416 -0.06 13.60 9.93
N LEU A 417 -1.24 14.17 10.20
CA LEU A 417 -1.82 15.28 9.44
C LEU A 417 -0.89 16.50 9.47
N LEU A 418 -0.48 16.91 10.67
CA LEU A 418 0.35 18.10 10.86
C LEU A 418 1.68 17.97 10.10
N VAL A 419 2.39 16.85 10.26
CA VAL A 419 3.69 16.65 9.59
C VAL A 419 3.52 16.58 8.08
N THR A 420 2.51 15.87 7.59
CA THR A 420 2.27 15.78 6.13
C THR A 420 1.92 17.14 5.55
N PHE A 421 1.06 17.90 6.21
CA PHE A 421 0.74 19.27 5.84
C PHE A 421 1.98 20.18 5.79
N LEU A 422 2.84 20.12 6.82
CA LEU A 422 4.07 20.91 6.88
C LEU A 422 5.05 20.52 5.77
N VAL A 423 5.17 19.23 5.46
CA VAL A 423 5.99 18.72 4.36
C VAL A 423 5.48 19.23 3.02
N ASP A 424 4.17 19.20 2.77
CA ASP A 424 3.57 19.74 1.55
C ASP A 424 3.80 21.26 1.45
N MET A 425 3.59 22.00 2.55
CA MET A 425 3.84 23.45 2.57
C MET A 425 5.31 23.78 2.33
N ASN A 426 6.25 22.96 2.83
CA ASN A 426 7.68 23.12 2.55
C ASN A 426 7.99 23.00 1.05
N ILE A 427 7.39 22.03 0.37
CA ILE A 427 7.58 21.87 -1.08
C ILE A 427 7.02 23.07 -1.85
N LEU A 428 5.81 23.53 -1.50
CA LEU A 428 5.19 24.70 -2.11
C LEU A 428 6.02 25.96 -1.86
N TYR A 429 6.66 26.06 -0.69
CA TYR A 429 7.63 27.14 -0.39
C TYR A 429 8.88 27.07 -1.28
N LEU A 430 9.46 25.89 -1.47
CA LEU A 430 10.58 25.68 -2.38
C LEU A 430 10.26 26.05 -3.83
N LEU A 431 9.00 25.91 -4.24
CA LEU A 431 8.48 26.36 -5.52
C LEU A 431 8.13 27.86 -5.56
N LYS A 432 8.46 28.62 -4.50
CA LYS A 432 8.16 30.07 -4.38
C LYS A 432 6.67 30.40 -4.51
N LEU A 433 5.79 29.52 -4.04
CA LEU A 433 4.35 29.76 -3.99
C LEU A 433 3.95 30.51 -2.71
N PRO A 434 2.81 31.20 -2.68
CA PRO A 434 2.34 31.96 -1.51
C PRO A 434 1.78 31.01 -0.43
N VAL A 435 2.69 30.35 0.32
CA VAL A 435 2.38 29.27 1.27
C VAL A 435 1.35 29.66 2.33
N LEU A 436 1.47 30.87 2.91
CA LEU A 436 0.51 31.33 3.93
C LEU A 436 -0.93 31.41 3.40
N LYS A 437 -1.13 31.88 2.18
CA LYS A 437 -2.46 31.93 1.55
C LYS A 437 -2.99 30.53 1.24
N LEU A 438 -2.12 29.62 0.78
CA LEU A 438 -2.46 28.24 0.49
C LEU A 438 -2.77 27.45 1.77
N ALA A 439 -1.98 27.65 2.81
CA ALA A 439 -2.20 27.06 4.12
C ALA A 439 -3.53 27.53 4.74
N ALA A 440 -3.73 28.86 4.81
CA ALA A 440 -4.97 29.43 5.33
C ALA A 440 -6.20 28.92 4.57
N ARG A 441 -6.13 28.88 3.23
CA ARG A 441 -7.20 28.33 2.38
C ARG A 441 -7.48 26.86 2.69
N SER A 442 -6.45 26.04 2.82
CA SER A 442 -6.61 24.61 3.13
C SER A 442 -7.25 24.40 4.50
N ILE A 443 -6.81 25.16 5.51
CA ILE A 443 -7.36 25.10 6.87
C ILE A 443 -8.84 25.57 6.87
N VAL A 444 -9.16 26.66 6.20
CA VAL A 444 -10.54 27.16 6.09
C VAL A 444 -11.44 26.15 5.39
N LEU A 445 -10.99 25.54 4.29
CA LEU A 445 -11.78 24.53 3.56
C LEU A 445 -12.00 23.27 4.38
N VAL A 446 -10.97 22.77 5.08
CA VAL A 446 -11.09 21.64 6.00
C VAL A 446 -12.07 21.98 7.13
N GLY A 447 -11.91 23.14 7.76
CA GLY A 447 -12.81 23.59 8.84
C GLY A 447 -14.25 23.78 8.38
N ALA A 448 -14.46 24.41 7.22
CA ALA A 448 -15.79 24.61 6.65
C ALA A 448 -16.47 23.27 6.29
N THR A 449 -15.71 22.34 5.69
CA THR A 449 -16.22 20.99 5.37
C THR A 449 -16.57 20.22 6.64
N LEU A 450 -15.72 20.27 7.67
CA LEU A 450 -16.00 19.67 8.98
C LEU A 450 -17.26 20.28 9.59
N ALA A 451 -17.36 21.59 9.67
CA ALA A 451 -18.51 22.28 10.27
C ALA A 451 -19.82 21.92 9.55
N LEU A 452 -19.79 21.90 8.21
CA LEU A 452 -20.95 21.51 7.39
C LEU A 452 -21.36 20.06 7.65
N LEU A 453 -20.42 19.13 7.64
CA LEU A 453 -20.70 17.71 7.84
C LEU A 453 -21.13 17.41 9.27
N TRP A 454 -20.54 18.06 10.29
CA TRP A 454 -21.00 17.96 11.68
C TRP A 454 -22.39 18.57 11.88
N GLY A 455 -22.69 19.69 11.21
CA GLY A 455 -24.03 20.25 11.20
C GLY A 455 -25.05 19.28 10.62
N LEU A 456 -24.72 18.64 9.46
CA LEU A 456 -25.56 17.59 8.88
C LEU A 456 -25.74 16.40 9.81
N ARG A 457 -24.66 15.94 10.45
CA ARG A 457 -24.75 14.85 11.43
C ARG A 457 -25.71 15.19 12.57
N ARG A 458 -25.61 16.38 13.15
CA ARG A 458 -26.51 16.84 14.23
C ARG A 458 -27.97 16.91 13.77
N LEU A 459 -28.21 17.39 12.54
CA LEU A 459 -29.57 17.39 11.99
C LEU A 459 -30.13 15.97 11.84
N VAL A 460 -29.34 15.05 11.28
CA VAL A 460 -29.76 13.64 11.11
C VAL A 460 -30.00 12.98 12.48
N GLU A 461 -29.11 13.21 13.48
CA GLU A 461 -29.32 12.73 14.86
C GLU A 461 -30.61 13.26 15.46
N HIS A 462 -30.94 14.53 15.25
CA HIS A 462 -32.15 15.15 15.76
C HIS A 462 -33.43 14.53 15.13
N PHE A 463 -33.40 14.23 13.82
CA PHE A 463 -34.56 13.64 13.12
C PHE A 463 -34.67 12.13 13.28
N LEU A 464 -33.61 11.41 13.62
CA LEU A 464 -33.65 9.95 13.81
C LEU A 464 -33.93 9.55 15.28
N VAL A 465 -33.78 10.47 16.23
CA VAL A 465 -34.07 10.24 17.66
C VAL A 465 -35.51 10.64 18.03
N VAL A 466 -36.28 11.15 17.08
CA VAL A 466 -37.73 11.33 17.16
C VAL A 466 -38.42 10.20 16.43
#